data_02818913cfbe3ca7215d54c09e8c58e1
#
_entry.id   02818913cfbe3ca7215d54c09e8c58e1
#
_cell.length_a   1.000
_cell.length_b   1.000
_cell.length_c   1.000
_cell.angle_alpha   90.00
_cell.angle_beta   90.00
_cell.angle_gamma   90.00
#
_symmetry.space_group_name_H-M   'P 1'
#
loop_
_entity.id
_entity.type
_entity.pdbx_description
1 polymer ?
#
loop_
_entity_poly.entity_id
_entity_poly.type
_entity_poly.pdbx_seq_one_letter_code
_entity_poly.pdbx_strand_id
1 'polypeptide(L)'
;MLFNFSYNIIRRTNANIYTTTQFTTLYTTRVLKLIQLSITHITGRSMLHHLTLGRSKPDGGYVTDLDWQMYCQEVLDANFDGYTITDAVGTWKSDLEDTKIVIINTTNQDKVEDVAWHYKDMFDQEAVGHYTTSPMEFI
;
A
#
# COMPACT_ATOMS: atom_id res chain seq x y z
N MET A 1 -2.54 -30.36 40.99
CA MET A 1 -2.17 -31.51 40.16
C MET A 1 -2.26 -31.06 38.70
N LEU A 2 -1.15 -30.60 38.11
CA LEU A 2 -1.08 -30.07 36.73
C LEU A 2 -0.67 -31.22 35.82
N PHE A 3 -1.55 -31.63 34.93
CA PHE A 3 -1.24 -32.62 33.91
C PHE A 3 -0.55 -31.96 32.72
N ASN A 4 0.74 -32.23 32.57
CA ASN A 4 1.55 -31.91 31.40
C ASN A 4 1.25 -32.97 30.34
N PHE A 5 0.51 -32.61 29.29
CA PHE A 5 0.40 -33.43 28.08
C PHE A 5 1.35 -32.88 27.01
N SER A 6 2.55 -33.48 26.95
CA SER A 6 3.43 -33.30 25.81
C SER A 6 3.02 -34.28 24.71
N TYR A 7 2.32 -33.80 23.68
CA TYR A 7 2.11 -34.54 22.45
C TYR A 7 3.22 -34.23 21.45
N ASN A 8 4.14 -35.16 21.29
CA ASN A 8 5.10 -35.16 20.20
C ASN A 8 4.42 -35.75 18.95
N ILE A 9 3.95 -34.90 18.07
CA ILE A 9 3.53 -35.33 16.72
C ILE A 9 4.65 -34.99 15.76
N ILE A 10 5.45 -36.02 15.44
CA ILE A 10 6.42 -35.95 14.33
C ILE A 10 5.68 -36.32 13.05
N ARG A 11 5.30 -35.33 12.24
CA ARG A 11 4.96 -35.56 10.84
C ARG A 11 6.17 -35.27 9.97
N ARG A 12 6.73 -36.34 9.37
CA ARG A 12 7.71 -36.22 8.30
C ARG A 12 7.01 -35.76 7.03
N THR A 13 7.26 -34.51 6.64
CA THR A 13 7.13 -34.03 5.26
C THR A 13 8.45 -33.35 4.90
N ASN A 14 8.94 -33.64 3.68
CA ASN A 14 10.20 -33.10 3.16
C ASN A 14 10.12 -31.56 3.13
N ALA A 15 10.77 -30.90 4.05
CA ALA A 15 11.30 -29.54 4.11
C ALA A 15 11.21 -28.98 5.55
N ASN A 16 12.38 -28.73 6.12
CA ASN A 16 12.63 -27.94 7.33
C ASN A 16 11.94 -28.38 8.63
N ILE A 17 12.73 -29.05 9.47
CA ILE A 17 12.35 -29.33 10.87
C ILE A 17 12.38 -28.01 11.65
N TYR A 18 11.20 -27.41 11.84
CA TYR A 18 11.06 -26.32 12.79
C TYR A 18 10.91 -26.90 14.21
N THR A 19 11.65 -26.36 15.16
CA THR A 19 11.46 -26.70 16.59
C THR A 19 10.09 -26.20 17.05
N THR A 20 9.50 -26.85 18.06
CA THR A 20 8.20 -26.46 18.63
C THR A 20 8.18 -24.96 19.00
N THR A 21 9.31 -24.42 19.48
CA THR A 21 9.47 -23.00 19.83
C THR A 21 9.37 -22.10 18.59
N GLN A 22 9.97 -22.49 17.46
CA GLN A 22 9.89 -21.73 16.20
C GLN A 22 8.47 -21.73 15.62
N PHE A 23 7.77 -22.87 15.71
CA PHE A 23 6.37 -22.97 15.29
C PHE A 23 5.45 -22.07 16.11
N THR A 24 5.63 -22.06 17.42
CA THR A 24 4.85 -21.20 18.34
C THR A 24 5.12 -19.72 18.06
N THR A 25 6.36 -19.33 17.84
CA THR A 25 6.73 -17.94 17.54
C THR A 25 6.14 -17.48 16.21
N LEU A 26 6.22 -18.31 15.16
CA LEU A 26 5.63 -17.99 13.84
C LEU A 26 4.11 -17.90 13.90
N TYR A 27 3.46 -18.80 14.64
CA TYR A 27 2.00 -18.80 14.80
C TYR A 27 1.55 -17.56 15.58
N THR A 28 2.22 -17.23 16.68
CA THR A 28 1.91 -16.06 17.50
C THR A 28 2.10 -14.77 16.72
N THR A 29 3.17 -14.64 15.95
CA THR A 29 3.44 -13.47 15.10
C THR A 29 2.37 -13.30 14.01
N ARG A 30 1.95 -14.39 13.36
CA ARG A 30 0.87 -14.37 12.37
C ARG A 30 -0.49 -14.00 12.98
N VAL A 31 -0.82 -14.58 14.13
CA VAL A 31 -2.07 -14.27 14.85
C VAL A 31 -2.09 -12.83 15.32
N LEU A 32 -0.98 -12.32 15.88
CA LEU A 32 -0.86 -10.91 16.28
C LEU A 32 -1.00 -9.96 15.09
N LYS A 33 -0.41 -10.30 13.95
CA LYS A 33 -0.56 -9.51 12.71
C LYS A 33 -2.00 -9.51 12.21
N LEU A 34 -2.69 -10.64 12.25
CA LEU A 34 -4.12 -10.72 11.90
C LEU A 34 -5.01 -9.95 12.88
N ILE A 35 -4.73 -10.01 14.19
CA ILE A 35 -5.42 -9.21 15.20
C ILE A 35 -5.15 -7.73 14.99
N GLN A 36 -3.92 -7.35 14.71
CA GLN A 36 -3.55 -5.97 14.41
C GLN A 36 -4.29 -5.44 13.17
N LEU A 37 -4.34 -6.24 12.10
CA LEU A 37 -5.10 -5.92 10.89
C LEU A 37 -6.61 -5.81 11.17
N SER A 38 -7.16 -6.67 12.03
CA SER A 38 -8.57 -6.61 12.42
C SER A 38 -8.88 -5.39 13.29
N ILE A 39 -7.98 -5.02 14.20
CA ILE A 39 -8.14 -3.84 15.06
C ILE A 39 -8.04 -2.56 14.23
N THR A 40 -7.10 -2.47 13.27
CA THR A 40 -7.02 -1.32 12.36
C THR A 40 -8.26 -1.21 11.47
N HIS A 41 -8.87 -2.33 11.08
CA HIS A 41 -10.14 -2.33 10.34
C HIS A 41 -11.34 -1.86 11.17
N ILE A 42 -11.35 -2.13 12.49
CA ILE A 42 -12.45 -1.78 13.39
C ILE A 42 -12.34 -0.34 13.91
N THR A 43 -11.12 0.20 14.02
CA THR A 43 -10.85 1.54 14.56
C THR A 43 -10.35 2.52 13.49
N GLY A 44 -10.24 2.11 12.24
CA GLY A 44 -9.67 2.89 11.16
C GLY A 44 -10.50 4.12 10.84
N ARG A 45 -10.08 5.28 11.34
CA ARG A 45 -10.55 6.55 10.81
C ARG A 45 -10.12 6.64 9.35
N SER A 46 -11.03 7.03 8.46
CA SER A 46 -10.62 7.40 7.11
C SER A 46 -9.61 8.54 7.20
N MET A 47 -8.62 8.50 6.33
CA MET A 47 -7.59 9.53 6.21
C MET A 47 -7.61 10.05 4.78
N LEU A 48 -7.25 11.31 4.60
CA LEU A 48 -6.95 11.85 3.27
C LEU A 48 -5.51 11.47 2.92
N HIS A 49 -5.38 10.62 1.94
CA HIS A 49 -4.10 10.23 1.36
C HIS A 49 -3.82 11.09 0.13
N HIS A 50 -2.64 11.66 0.07
CA HIS A 50 -2.17 12.44 -1.06
C HIS A 50 -1.01 11.71 -1.73
N LEU A 51 -1.19 11.36 -3.00
CA LEU A 51 -0.13 10.80 -3.83
C LEU A 51 0.40 11.89 -4.77
N THR A 52 1.70 12.05 -4.82
CA THR A 52 2.37 12.97 -5.72
C THR A 52 3.04 12.15 -6.83
N LEU A 53 2.48 12.22 -8.03
CA LEU A 53 2.81 11.37 -9.16
C LEU A 53 3.46 12.23 -10.25
N GLY A 54 4.78 12.20 -10.32
CA GLY A 54 5.56 12.91 -11.34
C GLY A 54 5.34 12.31 -12.73
N ARG A 55 5.39 13.14 -13.76
CA ARG A 55 5.17 12.71 -15.14
C ARG A 55 6.45 12.56 -15.96
N SER A 56 7.58 13.05 -15.46
CA SER A 56 8.88 12.83 -16.12
C SER A 56 9.38 11.43 -15.83
N LYS A 57 9.95 10.77 -16.83
CA LYS A 57 10.56 9.44 -16.70
C LYS A 57 12.09 9.55 -16.62
N PRO A 58 12.77 8.64 -15.91
CA PRO A 58 14.22 8.65 -15.77
C PRO A 58 14.98 8.54 -17.11
N ASP A 59 14.37 7.91 -18.11
CA ASP A 59 14.90 7.76 -19.46
C ASP A 59 14.75 9.02 -20.34
N GLY A 60 14.21 10.11 -19.79
CA GLY A 60 13.87 11.34 -20.52
C GLY A 60 12.50 11.30 -21.19
N GLY A 61 11.75 10.22 -21.00
CA GLY A 61 10.38 10.10 -21.48
C GLY A 61 9.38 10.87 -20.59
N TYR A 62 8.11 10.77 -20.92
CA TYR A 62 7.04 11.48 -20.27
C TYR A 62 5.78 10.63 -20.20
N VAL A 63 5.07 10.67 -19.07
CA VAL A 63 3.75 10.05 -18.91
C VAL A 63 2.73 10.92 -19.67
N THR A 64 2.31 10.48 -20.83
CA THR A 64 1.36 11.22 -21.69
C THR A 64 -0.02 11.31 -21.05
N ASP A 65 -0.88 12.16 -21.59
CA ASP A 65 -2.27 12.25 -21.13
C ASP A 65 -3.04 10.93 -21.37
N LEU A 66 -2.70 10.19 -22.42
CA LEU A 66 -3.26 8.89 -22.70
C LEU A 66 -2.79 7.86 -21.65
N ASP A 67 -1.50 7.81 -21.34
CA ASP A 67 -0.95 6.94 -20.30
C ASP A 67 -1.60 7.22 -18.95
N TRP A 68 -1.75 8.50 -18.62
CA TRP A 68 -2.43 8.94 -17.41
C TRP A 68 -3.88 8.50 -17.36
N GLN A 69 -4.62 8.66 -18.47
CA GLN A 69 -6.01 8.23 -18.56
C GLN A 69 -6.14 6.70 -18.38
N MET A 70 -5.25 5.92 -19.00
CA MET A 70 -5.21 4.47 -18.83
C MET A 70 -4.95 4.09 -17.37
N TYR A 71 -3.99 4.73 -16.72
CA TYR A 71 -3.72 4.51 -15.30
C TYR A 71 -4.95 4.82 -14.42
N CYS A 72 -5.63 5.92 -14.67
CA CYS A 72 -6.87 6.24 -13.96
C CYS A 72 -7.91 5.14 -14.12
N GLN A 73 -8.19 4.70 -15.35
CA GLN A 73 -9.21 3.69 -15.64
C GLN A 73 -8.86 2.30 -15.12
N GLU A 74 -7.62 1.87 -15.30
CA GLU A 74 -7.21 0.51 -14.99
C GLU A 74 -6.83 0.32 -13.52
N VAL A 75 -6.35 1.38 -12.87
CA VAL A 75 -5.81 1.29 -11.52
C VAL A 75 -6.63 2.07 -10.50
N LEU A 76 -6.85 3.37 -10.69
CA LEU A 76 -7.56 4.19 -9.71
C LEU A 76 -9.06 3.82 -9.63
N ASP A 77 -9.76 3.76 -10.77
CA ASP A 77 -11.19 3.42 -10.84
C ASP A 77 -11.47 1.99 -10.37
N ALA A 78 -10.53 1.07 -10.59
CA ALA A 78 -10.66 -0.30 -10.12
C ALA A 78 -10.52 -0.45 -8.59
N ASN A 79 -9.90 0.52 -7.92
CA ASN A 79 -9.60 0.44 -6.49
C ASN A 79 -10.40 1.39 -5.61
N PHE A 80 -10.89 2.51 -6.16
CA PHE A 80 -11.57 3.55 -5.39
C PHE A 80 -12.81 4.06 -6.10
N ASP A 81 -13.91 4.19 -5.34
CA ASP A 81 -15.17 4.75 -5.83
C ASP A 81 -15.10 6.26 -6.05
N GLY A 82 -14.10 6.94 -5.51
CA GLY A 82 -13.90 8.36 -5.65
C GLY A 82 -12.53 8.84 -5.22
N TYR A 83 -12.01 9.78 -5.98
CA TYR A 83 -10.76 10.47 -5.70
C TYR A 83 -10.77 11.84 -6.40
N THR A 84 -9.86 12.72 -6.02
CA THR A 84 -9.70 14.03 -6.64
C THR A 84 -8.31 14.11 -7.26
N ILE A 85 -8.23 14.67 -8.48
CA ILE A 85 -6.97 14.91 -9.17
C ILE A 85 -6.75 16.42 -9.28
N THR A 86 -5.53 16.84 -8.97
CA THR A 86 -5.06 18.22 -9.18
C THR A 86 -3.78 18.20 -10.00
N ASP A 87 -3.70 19.07 -10.99
CA ASP A 87 -2.45 19.34 -11.70
C ASP A 87 -1.56 20.25 -10.85
N ALA A 88 -0.29 19.92 -10.80
CA ALA A 88 0.71 20.66 -10.06
C ALA A 88 2.04 20.69 -10.82
N VAL A 89 2.94 21.54 -10.39
CA VAL A 89 4.35 21.53 -10.81
C VAL A 89 5.19 21.21 -9.58
N GLY A 90 5.94 20.15 -9.66
CA GLY A 90 6.89 19.75 -8.64
C GLY A 90 8.34 20.05 -9.03
N THR A 91 9.24 19.72 -8.14
CA THR A 91 10.68 19.73 -8.42
C THR A 91 11.27 18.42 -7.91
N TRP A 92 11.95 17.71 -8.78
CA TRP A 92 12.67 16.49 -8.43
C TRP A 92 14.12 16.63 -8.88
N LYS A 93 15.07 16.45 -7.96
CA LYS A 93 16.52 16.60 -8.24
C LYS A 93 16.88 17.91 -8.98
N SER A 94 16.22 19.01 -8.60
CA SER A 94 16.37 20.35 -9.16
C SER A 94 15.73 20.59 -10.54
N ASP A 95 15.10 19.58 -11.12
CA ASP A 95 14.36 19.72 -12.38
C ASP A 95 12.88 19.96 -12.12
N LEU A 96 12.26 20.86 -12.87
CA LEU A 96 10.82 21.09 -12.84
C LEU A 96 10.10 19.90 -13.50
N GLU A 97 9.01 19.50 -12.87
CA GLU A 97 8.26 18.34 -13.30
C GLU A 97 6.76 18.58 -13.21
N ASP A 98 6.05 18.35 -14.31
CA ASP A 98 4.59 18.25 -14.26
C ASP A 98 4.19 17.07 -13.37
N THR A 99 3.23 17.31 -12.50
CA THR A 99 2.87 16.38 -11.45
C THR A 99 1.35 16.28 -11.32
N LYS A 100 0.85 15.08 -11.11
CA LYS A 100 -0.53 14.84 -10.68
C LYS A 100 -0.55 14.61 -9.18
N ILE A 101 -1.45 15.30 -8.48
CA ILE A 101 -1.76 15.01 -7.08
C ILE A 101 -3.09 14.28 -7.04
N VAL A 102 -3.09 13.05 -6.52
CA VAL A 102 -4.30 12.25 -6.32
C VAL A 102 -4.64 12.25 -4.84
N ILE A 103 -5.85 12.67 -4.51
CA ILE A 103 -6.34 12.76 -3.14
C ILE A 103 -7.41 11.71 -2.95
N ILE A 104 -7.21 10.79 -2.01
CA ILE A 104 -8.06 9.64 -1.76
C ILE A 104 -8.48 9.64 -0.29
N ASN A 105 -9.79 9.61 -0.01
CA ASN A 105 -10.30 9.46 1.35
C ASN A 105 -10.61 7.99 1.61
N THR A 106 -9.77 7.31 2.39
CA THR A 106 -9.94 5.89 2.67
C THR A 106 -9.39 5.49 4.03
N THR A 107 -9.88 4.37 4.56
CA THR A 107 -9.29 3.68 5.72
C THR A 107 -8.23 2.64 5.29
N ASN A 108 -8.12 2.35 3.99
CA ASN A 108 -7.27 1.29 3.47
C ASN A 108 -5.98 1.85 2.88
N GLN A 109 -4.99 2.03 3.75
CA GLN A 109 -3.66 2.51 3.35
C GLN A 109 -2.97 1.54 2.38
N ASP A 110 -3.13 0.23 2.56
CA ASP A 110 -2.48 -0.78 1.70
C ASP A 110 -2.90 -0.61 0.24
N LYS A 111 -4.19 -0.34 -0.01
CA LYS A 111 -4.66 -0.03 -1.38
C LYS A 111 -4.04 1.23 -1.96
N VAL A 112 -3.82 2.26 -1.13
CA VAL A 112 -3.17 3.49 -1.58
C VAL A 112 -1.72 3.24 -1.95
N GLU A 113 -1.02 2.45 -1.15
CA GLU A 113 0.35 2.04 -1.44
C GLU A 113 0.42 1.17 -2.70
N ASP A 114 -0.52 0.25 -2.89
CA ASP A 114 -0.59 -0.60 -4.09
C ASP A 114 -0.75 0.21 -5.37
N VAL A 115 -1.65 1.20 -5.40
CA VAL A 115 -1.82 2.03 -6.60
C VAL A 115 -0.60 2.93 -6.86
N ALA A 116 0.08 3.40 -5.81
CA ALA A 116 1.33 4.13 -5.94
C ALA A 116 2.45 3.25 -6.54
N TRP A 117 2.55 1.99 -6.09
CA TRP A 117 3.48 1.02 -6.65
C TRP A 117 3.17 0.68 -8.11
N HIS A 118 1.88 0.54 -8.46
CA HIS A 118 1.46 0.36 -9.86
C HIS A 118 1.91 1.51 -10.75
N TYR A 119 1.75 2.76 -10.29
CA TYR A 119 2.23 3.92 -11.04
C TYR A 119 3.73 3.88 -11.26
N LYS A 120 4.47 3.60 -10.18
CA LYS A 120 5.91 3.50 -10.19
C LYS A 120 6.40 2.43 -11.18
N ASP A 121 5.79 1.26 -11.16
CA ASP A 121 6.15 0.13 -12.01
C ASP A 121 5.74 0.37 -13.47
N MET A 122 4.53 0.85 -13.72
CA MET A 122 4.00 1.10 -15.06
C MET A 122 4.80 2.16 -15.84
N PHE A 123 5.29 3.18 -15.15
CA PHE A 123 5.96 4.33 -15.77
C PHE A 123 7.44 4.46 -15.42
N ASP A 124 8.03 3.44 -14.82
CA ASP A 124 9.44 3.38 -14.44
C ASP A 124 9.87 4.59 -13.58
N GLN A 125 9.00 4.98 -12.63
CA GLN A 125 9.25 6.12 -11.76
C GLN A 125 10.25 5.79 -10.66
N GLU A 126 11.17 6.71 -10.35
CA GLU A 126 12.12 6.54 -9.24
C GLU A 126 11.41 6.54 -7.88
N ALA A 127 10.42 7.41 -7.72
CA ALA A 127 9.67 7.58 -6.49
C ALA A 127 8.26 8.10 -6.72
N VAL A 128 7.38 7.83 -5.75
CA VAL A 128 6.06 8.44 -5.61
C VAL A 128 5.96 9.03 -4.22
N GLY A 129 5.60 10.29 -4.12
CA GLY A 129 5.36 10.93 -2.83
C GLY A 129 4.02 10.50 -2.24
N HIS A 130 4.00 10.19 -0.95
CA HIS A 130 2.77 9.86 -0.22
C HIS A 130 2.78 10.52 1.15
N TYR A 131 1.69 11.22 1.48
CA TYR A 131 1.45 11.74 2.82
C TYR A 131 -0.03 11.71 3.16
N THR A 132 -0.35 11.80 4.44
CA THR A 132 -1.72 11.78 4.95
C THR A 132 -2.05 13.05 5.71
N THR A 133 -3.32 13.44 5.64
CA THR A 133 -3.88 14.55 6.43
C THR A 133 -5.12 14.09 7.17
N SER A 134 -5.68 14.97 8.01
CA SER A 134 -6.94 14.71 8.72
C SER A 134 -8.06 14.25 7.77
N PRO A 135 -9.03 13.46 8.27
CA PRO A 135 -10.16 13.02 7.47
C PRO A 135 -10.93 14.20 6.87
N MET A 136 -11.48 13.96 5.67
CA MET A 136 -12.44 14.90 5.07
C MET A 136 -13.77 14.79 5.82
N GLU A 137 -14.35 15.92 6.18
CA GLU A 137 -15.72 16.00 6.70
C GLU A 137 -16.63 16.48 5.57
N PHE A 138 -17.74 15.76 5.35
CA PHE A 138 -18.78 16.18 4.43
C PHE A 138 -19.89 16.88 5.23
N ILE A 139 -20.19 18.10 4.86
CA ILE A 139 -21.22 18.94 5.50
C ILE A 139 -22.53 18.80 4.72
#